data_5970f090b25221a9202690f07d933e27
#
_entry.id   5970f090b25221a9202690f07d933e27
#
_cell.length_a   1.000
_cell.length_b   1.000
_cell.length_c   1.000
_cell.angle_alpha   90.00
_cell.angle_beta   90.00
_cell.angle_gamma   90.00
#
_symmetry.space_group_name_H-M   'P 1'
#
loop_
_entity.id
_entity.type
_entity.pdbx_description
1 polymer ?
#
loop_
_entity_poly.entity_id
_entity_poly.type
_entity_poly.pdbx_seq_one_letter_code
_entity_poly.pdbx_strand_id
1 'polypeptide(L)'
;MTQTFEIAVIGATGTVGETLVQILEELDFPVGTLYLLAGNNSAGASVPFRGKNVRVKEVDEFDFSKAQLAFFAAGPAVTLSFAPRATAAGCSVIDLSGALPATQAPHVVPEANAHVLEGLKKPFQLGSPSPSATNLAVVLAPLRGLLDIQRVNVTASLAMSAQGREAVSELARQTAELLNMRPLEPKFFDRQVAFNLLAQVGTPDAQGHTALEKRLVHELRAVLELPLLKISATCVQAPVFFGDSLTVSLQLGAAVDLATVSRALDAAPGIELVDEGDFPTAVGDAVGQDVVYVGRVRAGVDDPAELNLWLTSDNVRKGAALNAVQLAQLLIKGLA
;
A
#
# COMPACT_ATOMS: atom_id res chain seq x y z
N MET A 1 17.61 -28.40 6.99
CA MET A 1 18.03 -27.16 6.28
C MET A 1 16.76 -26.37 5.98
N THR A 2 16.68 -25.14 6.38
CA THR A 2 15.52 -24.30 6.06
C THR A 2 15.52 -24.07 4.55
N GLN A 3 14.41 -24.32 3.87
CA GLN A 3 14.27 -24.09 2.45
C GLN A 3 14.44 -22.60 2.17
N THR A 4 15.32 -22.22 1.24
CA THR A 4 15.53 -20.83 0.80
C THR A 4 14.93 -20.61 -0.57
N PHE A 5 14.62 -19.35 -0.90
CA PHE A 5 13.94 -18.93 -2.13
C PHE A 5 14.77 -17.93 -2.90
N GLU A 6 14.79 -18.08 -4.22
CA GLU A 6 15.39 -17.13 -5.14
C GLU A 6 14.40 -16.00 -5.43
N ILE A 7 14.74 -14.81 -5.00
CA ILE A 7 13.82 -13.64 -4.99
C ILE A 7 14.32 -12.57 -5.95
N ALA A 8 13.43 -12.02 -6.78
CA ALA A 8 13.68 -10.82 -7.58
C ALA A 8 12.84 -9.64 -7.07
N VAL A 9 13.43 -8.44 -7.01
CA VAL A 9 12.74 -7.19 -6.69
C VAL A 9 12.92 -6.23 -7.87
N ILE A 10 11.84 -5.96 -8.58
CA ILE A 10 11.79 -5.03 -9.72
C ILE A 10 11.39 -3.65 -9.18
N GLY A 11 12.17 -2.63 -9.50
CA GLY A 11 12.05 -1.30 -8.90
C GLY A 11 12.79 -1.18 -7.56
N ALA A 12 13.86 -1.97 -7.39
CA ALA A 12 14.62 -2.08 -6.15
C ALA A 12 15.22 -0.77 -5.61
N THR A 13 15.40 0.24 -6.46
CA THR A 13 15.92 1.57 -6.10
C THR A 13 14.82 2.59 -5.77
N GLY A 14 13.55 2.22 -5.94
CA GLY A 14 12.41 3.06 -5.54
C GLY A 14 12.16 2.99 -4.03
N THR A 15 11.39 3.94 -3.49
CA THR A 15 11.11 4.00 -2.04
C THR A 15 10.48 2.68 -1.54
N VAL A 16 9.47 2.15 -2.24
CA VAL A 16 8.84 0.88 -1.87
C VAL A 16 9.80 -0.30 -2.05
N GLY A 17 10.59 -0.33 -3.14
CA GLY A 17 11.55 -1.41 -3.41
C GLY A 17 12.65 -1.51 -2.37
N GLU A 18 13.25 -0.40 -1.95
CA GLU A 18 14.24 -0.37 -0.86
C GLU A 18 13.64 -0.80 0.47
N THR A 19 12.44 -0.30 0.81
CA THR A 19 11.74 -0.71 2.03
C THR A 19 11.39 -2.20 2.01
N LEU A 20 11.01 -2.75 0.85
CA LEU A 20 10.74 -4.18 0.69
C LEU A 20 12.01 -5.01 0.96
N VAL A 21 13.16 -4.61 0.42
CA VAL A 21 14.45 -5.27 0.68
C VAL A 21 14.81 -5.23 2.17
N GLN A 22 14.59 -4.09 2.83
CA GLN A 22 14.80 -3.92 4.26
C GLN A 22 13.88 -4.85 5.07
N ILE A 23 12.59 -4.93 4.75
CA ILE A 23 11.63 -5.81 5.45
C ILE A 23 11.96 -7.29 5.25
N LEU A 24 12.43 -7.69 4.06
CA LEU A 24 12.91 -9.07 3.83
C LEU A 24 14.07 -9.43 4.78
N GLU A 25 14.93 -8.46 5.11
CA GLU A 25 16.01 -8.64 6.10
C GLU A 25 15.47 -8.66 7.52
N GLU A 26 14.65 -7.68 7.91
CA GLU A 26 14.08 -7.53 9.26
C GLU A 26 13.26 -8.76 9.69
N LEU A 27 12.51 -9.35 8.77
CA LEU A 27 11.68 -10.53 9.02
C LEU A 27 12.41 -11.85 8.81
N ASP A 28 13.74 -11.84 8.64
CA ASP A 28 14.53 -13.05 8.34
C ASP A 28 13.90 -13.91 7.24
N PHE A 29 13.33 -13.26 6.20
CA PHE A 29 12.73 -13.99 5.10
C PHE A 29 13.78 -14.95 4.50
N PRO A 30 13.43 -16.23 4.19
CA PRO A 30 14.39 -17.23 3.77
C PRO A 30 14.86 -17.02 2.32
N VAL A 31 15.57 -15.90 2.09
CA VAL A 31 16.17 -15.56 0.80
C VAL A 31 17.45 -16.38 0.59
N GLY A 32 17.51 -17.15 -0.51
CA GLY A 32 18.72 -17.77 -1.03
C GLY A 32 19.56 -16.75 -1.78
N THR A 33 19.12 -16.36 -2.97
CA THR A 33 19.72 -15.27 -3.75
C THR A 33 18.72 -14.14 -3.94
N LEU A 34 19.18 -12.90 -3.75
CA LEU A 34 18.38 -11.69 -4.00
C LEU A 34 18.84 -11.04 -5.31
N TYR A 35 17.95 -10.92 -6.27
CA TYR A 35 18.15 -10.22 -7.53
C TYR A 35 17.47 -8.84 -7.47
N LEU A 36 18.26 -7.78 -7.47
CA LEU A 36 17.75 -6.40 -7.49
C LEU A 36 17.75 -5.88 -8.91
N LEU A 37 16.57 -5.46 -9.38
CA LEU A 37 16.34 -5.11 -10.77
C LEU A 37 15.72 -3.70 -10.88
N ALA A 38 16.18 -2.94 -11.87
CA ALA A 38 15.62 -1.62 -12.19
C ALA A 38 15.79 -1.32 -13.68
N GLY A 39 15.27 -0.17 -14.11
CA GLY A 39 15.55 0.33 -15.46
C GLY A 39 17.00 0.82 -15.59
N ASN A 40 17.43 1.06 -16.83
CA ASN A 40 18.80 1.45 -17.19
C ASN A 40 19.35 2.62 -16.34
N ASN A 41 18.55 3.65 -16.06
CA ASN A 41 18.98 4.82 -15.28
C ASN A 41 19.41 4.50 -13.85
N SER A 42 19.00 3.39 -13.29
CA SER A 42 19.32 2.94 -11.92
C SER A 42 20.22 1.71 -11.89
N ALA A 43 20.52 1.14 -13.04
CA ALA A 43 21.44 0.00 -13.14
C ALA A 43 22.83 0.40 -12.67
N GLY A 44 23.50 -0.49 -11.95
CA GLY A 44 24.80 -0.22 -11.33
C GLY A 44 24.75 0.38 -9.92
N ALA A 45 23.59 0.92 -9.47
CA ALA A 45 23.37 1.24 -8.07
C ALA A 45 23.50 0.00 -7.18
N SER A 46 23.50 0.18 -5.87
CA SER A 46 23.49 -0.93 -4.91
C SER A 46 22.56 -0.63 -3.76
N VAL A 47 21.94 -1.68 -3.24
CA VAL A 47 21.06 -1.63 -2.05
C VAL A 47 21.65 -2.58 -1.00
N PRO A 48 21.76 -2.15 0.26
CA PRO A 48 22.27 -3.01 1.33
C PRO A 48 21.26 -4.14 1.62
N PHE A 49 21.79 -5.36 1.85
CA PHE A 49 21.04 -6.51 2.31
C PHE A 49 21.97 -7.45 3.08
N ARG A 50 21.63 -7.79 4.32
CA ARG A 50 22.40 -8.66 5.22
C ARG A 50 23.88 -8.28 5.30
N GLY A 51 24.13 -6.99 5.50
CA GLY A 51 25.49 -6.43 5.63
C GLY A 51 26.31 -6.40 4.34
N LYS A 52 25.72 -6.68 3.18
CA LYS A 52 26.37 -6.64 1.86
C LYS A 52 25.65 -5.66 0.95
N ASN A 53 26.40 -5.00 0.07
CA ASN A 53 25.81 -4.21 -1.01
C ASN A 53 25.49 -5.11 -2.20
N VAL A 54 24.20 -5.30 -2.49
CA VAL A 54 23.72 -6.07 -3.64
C VAL A 54 23.58 -5.12 -4.83
N ARG A 55 24.24 -5.45 -5.94
CA ARG A 55 24.23 -4.63 -7.15
C ARG A 55 22.90 -4.75 -7.89
N VAL A 56 22.35 -3.61 -8.28
CA VAL A 56 21.15 -3.52 -9.11
C VAL A 56 21.51 -3.76 -10.58
N LYS A 57 20.77 -4.65 -11.24
CA LYS A 57 20.93 -4.98 -12.66
C LYS A 57 19.76 -4.45 -13.49
N GLU A 58 19.93 -4.41 -14.79
CA GLU A 58 18.86 -4.06 -15.71
C GLU A 58 17.82 -5.18 -15.78
N VAL A 59 16.54 -4.81 -15.69
CA VAL A 59 15.43 -5.76 -15.75
C VAL A 59 15.26 -6.38 -17.13
N ASP A 60 15.60 -5.64 -18.19
CA ASP A 60 15.50 -6.09 -19.59
C ASP A 60 16.39 -7.31 -19.88
N GLU A 61 17.55 -7.39 -19.25
CA GLU A 61 18.55 -8.46 -19.45
C GLU A 61 18.37 -9.62 -18.47
N PHE A 62 17.41 -9.53 -17.54
CA PHE A 62 17.26 -10.53 -16.50
C PHE A 62 16.53 -11.78 -17.00
N ASP A 63 17.13 -12.93 -16.72
CA ASP A 63 16.54 -14.25 -16.92
C ASP A 63 15.70 -14.64 -15.71
N PHE A 64 14.37 -14.51 -15.84
CA PHE A 64 13.41 -14.79 -14.78
C PHE A 64 13.35 -16.26 -14.36
N SER A 65 13.89 -17.20 -15.12
CA SER A 65 14.00 -18.62 -14.71
C SER A 65 14.88 -18.82 -13.47
N LYS A 66 15.71 -17.82 -13.13
CA LYS A 66 16.56 -17.80 -11.93
C LYS A 66 15.83 -17.41 -10.65
N ALA A 67 14.62 -16.88 -10.74
CA ALA A 67 13.84 -16.44 -9.59
C ALA A 67 12.57 -17.30 -9.43
N GLN A 68 12.23 -17.62 -8.21
CA GLN A 68 11.00 -18.35 -7.88
C GLN A 68 9.83 -17.40 -7.61
N LEU A 69 10.14 -16.20 -7.10
CA LEU A 69 9.19 -15.14 -6.80
C LEU A 69 9.77 -13.78 -7.17
N ALA A 70 8.97 -12.96 -7.83
CA ALA A 70 9.30 -11.60 -8.22
C ALA A 70 8.30 -10.59 -7.62
N PHE A 71 8.83 -9.59 -6.92
CA PHE A 71 8.05 -8.44 -6.44
C PHE A 71 8.17 -7.30 -7.44
N PHE A 72 7.04 -6.83 -7.94
CA PHE A 72 6.98 -5.70 -8.87
C PHE A 72 6.64 -4.42 -8.11
N ALA A 73 7.66 -3.74 -7.60
CA ALA A 73 7.59 -2.46 -6.90
C ALA A 73 7.94 -1.26 -7.81
N ALA A 74 7.67 -1.40 -9.10
CA ALA A 74 7.87 -0.37 -10.13
C ALA A 74 6.51 0.13 -10.67
N GLY A 75 6.54 1.09 -11.59
CA GLY A 75 5.32 1.61 -12.20
C GLY A 75 4.57 0.59 -13.08
N PRO A 76 3.27 0.83 -13.37
CA PRO A 76 2.41 -0.10 -14.12
C PRO A 76 2.98 -0.56 -15.46
N ALA A 77 3.62 0.35 -16.22
CA ALA A 77 4.22 0.02 -17.52
C ALA A 77 5.30 -1.07 -17.42
N VAL A 78 6.12 -1.04 -16.36
CA VAL A 78 7.14 -2.05 -16.10
C VAL A 78 6.51 -3.39 -15.77
N THR A 79 5.50 -3.40 -14.92
CA THR A 79 4.77 -4.63 -14.58
C THR A 79 4.13 -5.27 -15.80
N LEU A 80 3.42 -4.49 -16.63
CA LEU A 80 2.80 -4.99 -17.87
C LEU A 80 3.81 -5.57 -18.86
N SER A 81 5.03 -5.01 -18.92
CA SER A 81 6.09 -5.49 -19.82
C SER A 81 6.76 -6.77 -19.31
N PHE A 82 6.99 -6.91 -18.01
CA PHE A 82 7.86 -7.97 -17.47
C PHE A 82 7.12 -9.08 -16.70
N ALA A 83 5.94 -8.83 -16.11
CA ALA A 83 5.20 -9.87 -15.39
C ALA A 83 4.83 -11.07 -16.28
N PRO A 84 4.41 -10.88 -17.55
CA PRO A 84 4.19 -12.02 -18.46
C PRO A 84 5.47 -12.82 -18.73
N ARG A 85 6.63 -12.15 -18.87
CA ARG A 85 7.93 -12.81 -19.04
C ARG A 85 8.32 -13.64 -17.82
N ALA A 86 8.11 -13.07 -16.61
CA ALA A 86 8.36 -13.77 -15.35
C ALA A 86 7.50 -15.03 -15.23
N THR A 87 6.20 -14.90 -15.46
CA THR A 87 5.26 -16.04 -15.37
C THR A 87 5.57 -17.11 -16.41
N ALA A 88 5.88 -16.73 -17.65
CA ALA A 88 6.26 -17.68 -18.70
C ALA A 88 7.56 -18.45 -18.37
N ALA A 89 8.47 -17.84 -17.60
CA ALA A 89 9.69 -18.47 -17.10
C ALA A 89 9.49 -19.32 -15.82
N GLY A 90 8.25 -19.46 -15.33
CA GLY A 90 7.93 -20.22 -14.11
C GLY A 90 8.10 -19.43 -12.81
N CYS A 91 8.38 -18.12 -12.88
CA CYS A 91 8.50 -17.23 -11.73
C CYS A 91 7.12 -16.70 -11.31
N SER A 92 6.78 -16.86 -10.04
CA SER A 92 5.56 -16.28 -9.46
C SER A 92 5.71 -14.76 -9.26
N VAL A 93 4.59 -14.03 -9.27
CA VAL A 93 4.58 -12.57 -9.27
C VAL A 93 3.70 -12.02 -8.14
N ILE A 94 4.21 -11.02 -7.41
CA ILE A 94 3.42 -10.14 -6.55
C ILE A 94 3.52 -8.72 -7.13
N ASP A 95 2.40 -8.21 -7.62
CA ASP A 95 2.28 -6.88 -8.24
C ASP A 95 1.85 -5.84 -7.21
N LEU A 96 2.68 -4.85 -6.94
CA LEU A 96 2.39 -3.70 -6.10
C LEU A 96 1.91 -2.49 -6.93
N SER A 97 2.07 -2.55 -8.26
CA SER A 97 1.72 -1.43 -9.14
C SER A 97 0.22 -1.30 -9.39
N GLY A 98 -0.54 -2.40 -9.22
CA GLY A 98 -1.94 -2.51 -9.58
C GLY A 98 -2.19 -2.56 -11.10
N ALA A 99 -1.18 -2.95 -11.87
CA ALA A 99 -1.29 -3.08 -13.33
C ALA A 99 -2.03 -4.35 -13.75
N LEU A 100 -1.90 -5.42 -12.97
CA LEU A 100 -2.56 -6.68 -13.26
C LEU A 100 -4.01 -6.65 -12.78
N PRO A 101 -4.98 -7.01 -13.64
CA PRO A 101 -6.39 -7.02 -13.25
C PRO A 101 -6.66 -8.10 -12.19
N ALA A 102 -7.59 -7.84 -11.28
CA ALA A 102 -7.95 -8.77 -10.19
C ALA A 102 -8.40 -10.17 -10.68
N THR A 103 -8.90 -10.28 -11.91
CA THR A 103 -9.25 -11.56 -12.55
C THR A 103 -8.03 -12.42 -12.90
N GLN A 104 -6.87 -11.81 -13.05
CA GLN A 104 -5.59 -12.47 -13.33
C GLN A 104 -4.72 -12.57 -12.08
N ALA A 105 -4.69 -11.51 -11.28
CA ALA A 105 -3.91 -11.37 -10.06
C ALA A 105 -4.84 -10.94 -8.92
N PRO A 106 -5.47 -11.87 -8.19
CA PRO A 106 -6.32 -11.56 -7.07
C PRO A 106 -5.62 -10.62 -6.09
N HIS A 107 -6.30 -9.57 -5.65
CA HIS A 107 -5.78 -8.65 -4.65
C HIS A 107 -5.94 -9.24 -3.25
N VAL A 108 -4.84 -9.29 -2.49
CA VAL A 108 -4.83 -9.92 -1.18
C VAL A 108 -4.21 -9.02 -0.12
N VAL A 109 -4.90 -8.96 1.01
CA VAL A 109 -4.40 -8.39 2.27
C VAL A 109 -4.48 -9.51 3.32
N PRO A 110 -3.37 -9.92 3.93
CA PRO A 110 -3.32 -11.07 4.85
C PRO A 110 -4.37 -11.04 5.95
N GLU A 111 -4.63 -9.87 6.51
CA GLU A 111 -5.58 -9.66 7.61
C GLU A 111 -7.06 -9.72 7.15
N ALA A 112 -7.32 -9.65 5.83
CA ALA A 112 -8.67 -9.53 5.29
C ALA A 112 -9.16 -10.76 4.53
N ASN A 113 -8.35 -11.29 3.61
CA ASN A 113 -8.77 -12.35 2.69
C ASN A 113 -7.66 -13.37 2.37
N ALA A 114 -6.84 -13.75 3.36
CA ALA A 114 -5.75 -14.72 3.19
C ALA A 114 -6.20 -16.07 2.59
N HIS A 115 -7.46 -16.47 2.78
CA HIS A 115 -8.04 -17.71 2.23
C HIS A 115 -7.98 -17.76 0.69
N VAL A 116 -7.89 -16.62 0.01
CA VAL A 116 -7.71 -16.55 -1.46
C VAL A 116 -6.39 -17.22 -1.91
N LEU A 117 -5.42 -17.37 -0.99
CA LEU A 117 -4.15 -18.04 -1.29
C LEU A 117 -4.28 -19.56 -1.33
N GLU A 118 -5.38 -20.12 -0.81
CA GLU A 118 -5.59 -21.57 -0.78
C GLU A 118 -5.77 -22.12 -2.19
N GLY A 119 -5.03 -23.17 -2.50
CA GLY A 119 -5.12 -23.85 -3.80
C GLY A 119 -4.48 -23.12 -4.99
N LEU A 120 -3.75 -22.03 -4.77
CA LEU A 120 -2.97 -21.38 -5.83
C LEU A 120 -1.93 -22.31 -6.41
N LYS A 121 -1.85 -22.33 -7.74
CA LYS A 121 -0.85 -23.14 -8.48
C LYS A 121 0.28 -22.26 -8.98
N LYS A 122 1.51 -22.77 -8.87
CA LYS A 122 2.71 -22.11 -9.45
C LYS A 122 2.76 -22.28 -10.97
N PRO A 123 3.24 -21.26 -11.71
CA PRO A 123 3.48 -19.89 -11.24
C PRO A 123 2.17 -19.15 -11.03
N PHE A 124 2.03 -18.44 -9.91
CA PHE A 124 0.87 -17.60 -9.61
C PHE A 124 1.17 -16.13 -9.83
N GLN A 125 0.11 -15.33 -9.96
CA GLN A 125 0.17 -13.88 -9.93
C GLN A 125 -0.79 -13.37 -8.85
N LEU A 126 -0.32 -12.45 -8.02
CA LEU A 126 -1.10 -11.80 -6.97
C LEU A 126 -0.94 -10.28 -7.05
N GLY A 127 -1.98 -9.56 -6.69
CA GLY A 127 -1.95 -8.12 -6.50
C GLY A 127 -1.82 -7.77 -5.02
N SER A 128 -0.85 -6.93 -4.67
CA SER A 128 -0.84 -6.20 -3.42
C SER A 128 -1.59 -4.88 -3.65
N PRO A 129 -2.71 -4.61 -2.95
CA PRO A 129 -3.52 -3.42 -3.19
C PRO A 129 -2.75 -2.12 -2.92
N SER A 130 -3.32 -1.00 -3.36
CA SER A 130 -2.81 0.34 -3.02
C SER A 130 -2.79 0.56 -1.50
N PRO A 131 -1.90 1.42 -0.99
CA PRO A 131 -1.76 1.65 0.45
C PRO A 131 -3.08 2.00 1.14
N SER A 132 -3.86 2.91 0.56
CA SER A 132 -5.16 3.29 1.12
C SER A 132 -6.16 2.12 1.13
N ALA A 133 -6.19 1.28 0.08
CA ALA A 133 -7.06 0.10 0.04
C ALA A 133 -6.61 -0.97 1.04
N THR A 134 -5.28 -1.19 1.20
CA THR A 134 -4.71 -2.09 2.20
C THR A 134 -5.11 -1.66 3.60
N ASN A 135 -4.90 -0.39 3.96
CA ASN A 135 -5.22 0.15 5.28
C ASN A 135 -6.70 0.06 5.61
N LEU A 136 -7.56 0.42 4.64
CA LEU A 136 -9.01 0.27 4.80
C LEU A 136 -9.42 -1.20 4.96
N ALA A 137 -8.85 -2.10 4.18
CA ALA A 137 -9.15 -3.52 4.26
C ALA A 137 -8.77 -4.11 5.63
N VAL A 138 -7.59 -3.77 6.15
CA VAL A 138 -7.16 -4.19 7.51
C VAL A 138 -8.18 -3.77 8.57
N VAL A 139 -8.66 -2.52 8.52
CA VAL A 139 -9.59 -1.98 9.52
C VAL A 139 -11.04 -2.45 9.31
N LEU A 140 -11.49 -2.59 8.07
CA LEU A 140 -12.87 -2.97 7.80
C LEU A 140 -13.10 -4.49 7.82
N ALA A 141 -12.07 -5.31 7.65
CA ALA A 141 -12.21 -6.77 7.68
C ALA A 141 -12.79 -7.31 9.00
N PRO A 142 -12.30 -6.91 10.19
CA PRO A 142 -12.89 -7.35 11.46
C PRO A 142 -14.31 -6.82 11.68
N LEU A 143 -14.71 -5.74 11.02
CA LEU A 143 -16.02 -5.10 11.17
C LEU A 143 -17.07 -5.65 10.20
N ARG A 144 -16.68 -6.18 9.03
CA ARG A 144 -17.60 -6.62 7.97
C ARG A 144 -18.55 -7.74 8.40
N GLY A 145 -18.16 -8.55 9.38
CA GLY A 145 -18.99 -9.63 9.93
C GLY A 145 -19.84 -9.20 11.13
N LEU A 146 -19.57 -8.02 11.67
CA LEU A 146 -20.25 -7.45 12.84
C LEU A 146 -21.27 -6.37 12.47
N LEU A 147 -20.98 -5.63 11.39
CA LEU A 147 -21.74 -4.45 10.97
C LEU A 147 -22.33 -4.67 9.56
N ASP A 148 -23.58 -4.24 9.37
CA ASP A 148 -24.20 -4.15 8.05
C ASP A 148 -23.75 -2.85 7.36
N ILE A 149 -22.57 -2.89 6.73
CA ILE A 149 -21.97 -1.73 6.07
C ILE A 149 -22.65 -1.47 4.73
N GLN A 150 -23.44 -0.42 4.64
CA GLN A 150 -24.19 -0.01 3.46
C GLN A 150 -23.36 0.84 2.49
N ARG A 151 -22.50 1.72 3.05
CA ARG A 151 -21.66 2.64 2.30
C ARG A 151 -20.39 2.99 3.07
N VAL A 152 -19.31 3.19 2.33
CA VAL A 152 -18.05 3.73 2.82
C VAL A 152 -17.80 5.08 2.12
N ASN A 153 -17.59 6.14 2.88
CA ASN A 153 -17.06 7.41 2.40
C ASN A 153 -15.66 7.56 2.96
N VAL A 154 -14.68 7.84 2.08
CA VAL A 154 -13.29 8.00 2.48
C VAL A 154 -12.65 9.20 1.80
N THR A 155 -11.95 10.01 2.60
CA THR A 155 -10.98 10.98 2.11
C THR A 155 -9.59 10.49 2.51
N ALA A 156 -8.77 10.19 1.50
CA ALA A 156 -7.41 9.72 1.69
C ALA A 156 -6.44 10.90 1.48
N SER A 157 -5.80 11.35 2.56
CA SER A 157 -4.73 12.34 2.54
C SER A 157 -3.40 11.64 2.31
N LEU A 158 -2.92 11.68 1.06
CA LEU A 158 -1.74 10.95 0.60
C LEU A 158 -0.46 11.76 0.83
N ALA A 159 0.55 11.11 1.39
CA ALA A 159 1.88 11.68 1.53
C ALA A 159 2.59 11.82 0.18
N MET A 160 3.62 12.68 0.12
CA MET A 160 4.43 12.88 -1.09
C MET A 160 5.12 11.59 -1.54
N SER A 161 5.50 10.72 -0.61
CA SER A 161 6.09 9.42 -0.91
C SER A 161 5.20 8.52 -1.80
N ALA A 162 3.88 8.72 -1.80
CA ALA A 162 2.95 8.04 -2.70
C ALA A 162 3.19 8.39 -4.19
N GLN A 163 3.78 9.56 -4.47
CA GLN A 163 4.18 10.02 -5.81
C GLN A 163 5.68 9.80 -6.10
N GLY A 164 6.41 9.18 -5.17
CA GLY A 164 7.82 8.86 -5.31
C GLY A 164 8.79 9.94 -4.82
N ARG A 165 10.09 9.67 -5.03
CA ARG A 165 11.18 10.50 -4.49
C ARG A 165 11.20 11.94 -5.02
N GLU A 166 10.81 12.14 -6.26
CA GLU A 166 10.79 13.47 -6.87
C GLU A 166 9.76 14.36 -6.20
N ALA A 167 8.59 13.83 -5.86
CA ALA A 167 7.55 14.56 -5.12
C ALA A 167 8.01 14.91 -3.69
N VAL A 168 8.69 13.99 -3.02
CA VAL A 168 9.30 14.24 -1.69
C VAL A 168 10.34 15.36 -1.77
N SER A 169 11.22 15.31 -2.77
CA SER A 169 12.24 16.35 -3.01
C SER A 169 11.62 17.69 -3.35
N GLU A 170 10.52 17.69 -4.12
CA GLU A 170 9.78 18.89 -4.47
C GLU A 170 9.18 19.58 -3.23
N LEU A 171 8.55 18.82 -2.33
CA LEU A 171 8.03 19.39 -1.08
C LEU A 171 9.15 20.02 -0.24
N ALA A 172 10.28 19.32 -0.08
CA ALA A 172 11.43 19.82 0.66
C ALA A 172 11.97 21.13 0.06
N ARG A 173 12.13 21.15 -1.27
CA ARG A 173 12.62 22.32 -2.01
C ARG A 173 11.67 23.50 -1.87
N GLN A 174 10.36 23.31 -2.14
CA GLN A 174 9.36 24.37 -2.03
C GLN A 174 9.28 24.91 -0.59
N THR A 175 9.35 24.05 0.41
CA THR A 175 9.37 24.46 1.83
C THR A 175 10.58 25.36 2.11
N ALA A 176 11.78 24.96 1.68
CA ALA A 176 12.99 25.75 1.87
C ALA A 176 12.93 27.09 1.11
N GLU A 177 12.43 27.13 -0.12
CA GLU A 177 12.27 28.35 -0.90
C GLU A 177 11.33 29.36 -0.20
N LEU A 178 10.16 28.90 0.23
CA LEU A 178 9.18 29.74 0.92
C LEU A 178 9.69 30.29 2.25
N LEU A 179 10.33 29.47 3.08
CA LEU A 179 10.89 29.91 4.36
C LEU A 179 12.05 30.90 4.19
N ASN A 180 12.77 30.84 3.06
CA ASN A 180 13.84 31.78 2.73
C ASN A 180 13.37 32.94 1.84
N MET A 181 12.07 33.18 1.70
CA MET A 181 11.46 34.26 0.87
C MET A 181 11.98 34.26 -0.58
N ARG A 182 12.27 33.06 -1.13
CA ARG A 182 12.68 32.91 -2.52
C ARG A 182 11.46 32.71 -3.43
N PRO A 183 11.53 33.12 -4.69
CA PRO A 183 10.48 32.81 -5.68
C PRO A 183 10.25 31.31 -5.77
N LEU A 184 8.97 30.91 -5.79
CA LEU A 184 8.58 29.51 -5.91
C LEU A 184 8.35 29.19 -7.39
N GLU A 185 9.07 28.18 -7.89
CA GLU A 185 8.87 27.60 -9.23
C GLU A 185 8.53 26.12 -9.08
N PRO A 186 7.24 25.73 -9.19
CA PRO A 186 6.85 24.32 -9.18
C PRO A 186 7.53 23.56 -10.34
N LYS A 187 8.04 22.34 -10.06
CA LYS A 187 8.74 21.50 -11.07
C LYS A 187 8.07 20.15 -11.27
N PHE A 188 7.75 19.45 -10.20
CA PHE A 188 7.08 18.16 -10.25
C PHE A 188 5.55 18.33 -10.32
N PHE A 189 5.01 19.23 -9.52
CA PHE A 189 3.60 19.61 -9.57
C PHE A 189 3.43 20.89 -10.39
N ASP A 190 2.20 21.14 -10.85
CA ASP A 190 1.84 22.37 -11.59
C ASP A 190 1.59 23.57 -10.66
N ARG A 191 1.70 23.38 -9.35
CA ARG A 191 1.40 24.37 -8.32
C ARG A 191 2.16 24.13 -7.02
N GLN A 192 2.02 25.08 -6.09
CA GLN A 192 2.56 24.95 -4.74
C GLN A 192 1.93 23.77 -3.99
N VAL A 193 2.79 22.92 -3.42
CA VAL A 193 2.40 21.83 -2.51
C VAL A 193 2.83 22.09 -1.07
N ALA A 194 3.92 22.84 -0.85
CA ALA A 194 4.35 23.20 0.50
C ALA A 194 3.29 24.07 1.19
N PHE A 195 2.89 23.65 2.40
CA PHE A 195 1.83 24.32 3.19
C PHE A 195 0.46 24.39 2.48
N ASN A 196 0.16 23.44 1.60
CA ASN A 196 -1.07 23.41 0.81
C ASN A 196 -1.63 22.00 0.68
N LEU A 197 -2.94 21.88 0.47
CA LEU A 197 -3.62 20.63 0.12
C LEU A 197 -4.05 20.68 -1.35
N LEU A 198 -3.75 19.63 -2.12
CA LEU A 198 -4.27 19.52 -3.47
C LEU A 198 -5.42 18.51 -3.48
N ALA A 199 -6.59 18.97 -3.89
CA ALA A 199 -7.82 18.18 -3.88
C ALA A 199 -7.89 17.08 -4.94
N GLN A 200 -6.80 16.89 -5.71
CA GLN A 200 -6.73 15.96 -6.83
C GLN A 200 -5.34 15.36 -6.92
N VAL A 201 -5.27 14.04 -7.11
CA VAL A 201 -4.04 13.29 -7.33
C VAL A 201 -4.12 12.54 -8.66
N GLY A 202 -3.34 12.98 -9.65
CA GLY A 202 -3.40 12.50 -11.03
C GLY A 202 -4.47 13.22 -11.86
N THR A 203 -4.62 12.82 -13.12
CA THR A 203 -5.57 13.42 -14.07
C THR A 203 -6.94 12.77 -13.92
N PRO A 204 -8.03 13.55 -13.74
CA PRO A 204 -9.37 13.01 -13.67
C PRO A 204 -9.88 12.61 -15.06
N ASP A 205 -10.78 11.65 -15.09
CA ASP A 205 -11.52 11.28 -16.30
C ASP A 205 -12.71 12.21 -16.59
N ALA A 206 -13.51 11.87 -17.60
CA ALA A 206 -14.68 12.65 -18.00
C ALA A 206 -15.77 12.75 -16.93
N GLN A 207 -15.78 11.88 -15.92
CA GLN A 207 -16.69 11.90 -14.77
C GLN A 207 -16.07 12.60 -13.55
N GLY A 208 -14.82 13.08 -13.64
CA GLY A 208 -14.12 13.76 -12.58
C GLY A 208 -13.38 12.85 -11.58
N HIS A 209 -13.29 11.54 -11.85
CA HIS A 209 -12.60 10.58 -10.99
C HIS A 209 -11.17 10.32 -11.44
N THR A 210 -10.24 10.29 -10.51
CA THR A 210 -8.85 9.91 -10.80
C THR A 210 -8.67 8.39 -10.83
N ALA A 211 -7.58 7.94 -11.45
CA ALA A 211 -7.25 6.52 -11.51
C ALA A 211 -7.03 5.93 -10.10
N LEU A 212 -6.45 6.71 -9.17
CA LEU A 212 -6.24 6.29 -7.78
C LEU A 212 -7.54 6.07 -7.03
N GLU A 213 -8.51 6.96 -7.17
CA GLU A 213 -9.83 6.83 -6.55
C GLU A 213 -10.57 5.59 -7.05
N LYS A 214 -10.55 5.35 -8.36
CA LYS A 214 -11.16 4.15 -8.95
C LYS A 214 -10.45 2.89 -8.48
N ARG A 215 -9.12 2.90 -8.46
CA ARG A 215 -8.30 1.79 -7.99
C ARG A 215 -8.66 1.43 -6.54
N LEU A 216 -8.67 2.43 -5.63
CA LEU A 216 -9.07 2.23 -4.24
C LEU A 216 -10.45 1.56 -4.12
N VAL A 217 -11.45 2.05 -4.85
CA VAL A 217 -12.81 1.49 -4.84
C VAL A 217 -12.83 0.04 -5.31
N HIS A 218 -12.16 -0.26 -6.42
CA HIS A 218 -12.15 -1.61 -6.99
C HIS A 218 -11.38 -2.60 -6.09
N GLU A 219 -10.20 -2.20 -5.61
CA GLU A 219 -9.37 -3.04 -4.74
C GLU A 219 -10.05 -3.32 -3.40
N LEU A 220 -10.64 -2.30 -2.77
CA LEU A 220 -11.33 -2.49 -1.49
C LEU A 220 -12.52 -3.43 -1.62
N ARG A 221 -13.32 -3.31 -2.69
CA ARG A 221 -14.42 -4.26 -2.97
C ARG A 221 -13.92 -5.68 -3.15
N ALA A 222 -12.82 -5.85 -3.88
CA ALA A 222 -12.24 -7.16 -4.15
C ALA A 222 -11.71 -7.81 -2.87
N VAL A 223 -10.94 -7.08 -2.06
CA VAL A 223 -10.34 -7.58 -0.83
C VAL A 223 -11.39 -7.88 0.24
N LEU A 224 -12.40 -7.02 0.39
CA LEU A 224 -13.49 -7.25 1.34
C LEU A 224 -14.52 -8.29 0.84
N GLU A 225 -14.43 -8.72 -0.43
CA GLU A 225 -15.40 -9.63 -1.07
C GLU A 225 -16.84 -9.07 -1.05
N LEU A 226 -16.95 -7.75 -1.15
CA LEU A 226 -18.21 -7.01 -1.15
C LEU A 226 -18.40 -6.26 -2.48
N PRO A 227 -18.70 -6.95 -3.59
CA PRO A 227 -18.72 -6.35 -4.93
C PRO A 227 -19.76 -5.25 -5.11
N LEU A 228 -20.82 -5.25 -4.31
CA LEU A 228 -21.92 -4.28 -4.36
C LEU A 228 -21.78 -3.14 -3.34
N LEU A 229 -20.74 -3.17 -2.50
CA LEU A 229 -20.51 -2.12 -1.50
C LEU A 229 -20.39 -0.75 -2.18
N LYS A 230 -21.18 0.20 -1.72
CA LYS A 230 -21.12 1.58 -2.20
C LYS A 230 -19.92 2.29 -1.56
N ILE A 231 -19.00 2.79 -2.38
CA ILE A 231 -17.80 3.48 -1.90
C ILE A 231 -17.69 4.82 -2.61
N SER A 232 -17.50 5.89 -1.84
CA SER A 232 -17.13 7.20 -2.32
C SER A 232 -15.71 7.50 -1.83
N ALA A 233 -14.78 7.73 -2.76
CA ALA A 233 -13.38 7.98 -2.44
C ALA A 233 -12.95 9.33 -3.02
N THR A 234 -12.22 10.10 -2.22
CA THR A 234 -11.51 11.32 -2.64
C THR A 234 -10.07 11.20 -2.20
N CYS A 235 -9.13 11.33 -3.13
CA CYS A 235 -7.71 11.33 -2.85
C CYS A 235 -7.18 12.75 -2.91
N VAL A 236 -6.61 13.23 -1.80
CA VAL A 236 -5.97 14.55 -1.72
C VAL A 236 -4.47 14.39 -1.48
N GLN A 237 -3.65 15.26 -2.07
CA GLN A 237 -2.22 15.32 -1.81
C GLN A 237 -1.97 16.20 -0.60
N ALA A 238 -1.44 15.63 0.47
CA ALA A 238 -1.08 16.34 1.69
C ALA A 238 0.40 16.76 1.68
N PRO A 239 0.76 17.90 2.32
CA PRO A 239 2.15 18.38 2.38
C PRO A 239 2.95 17.64 3.47
N VAL A 240 2.91 16.32 3.45
CA VAL A 240 3.57 15.40 4.38
C VAL A 240 4.52 14.50 3.58
N PHE A 241 5.71 14.25 4.09
CA PHE A 241 6.70 13.45 3.37
C PHE A 241 6.31 11.98 3.28
N PHE A 242 5.97 11.37 4.41
CA PHE A 242 5.60 9.96 4.56
C PHE A 242 4.41 9.83 5.51
N GLY A 243 3.67 8.74 5.35
CA GLY A 243 2.51 8.40 6.17
C GLY A 243 1.20 8.99 5.62
N ASP A 244 0.28 8.12 5.27
CA ASP A 244 -1.06 8.48 4.82
C ASP A 244 -2.03 8.62 6.00
N SER A 245 -3.03 9.48 5.84
CA SER A 245 -4.14 9.62 6.79
C SER A 245 -5.47 9.50 6.07
N LEU A 246 -6.42 8.76 6.66
CA LEU A 246 -7.73 8.56 6.07
C LEU A 246 -8.83 8.97 7.04
N THR A 247 -9.75 9.82 6.57
CA THR A 247 -11.03 10.05 7.24
C THR A 247 -12.05 9.11 6.65
N VAL A 248 -12.66 8.27 7.47
CA VAL A 248 -13.60 7.23 7.05
C VAL A 248 -14.94 7.44 7.74
N SER A 249 -16.02 7.44 6.97
CA SER A 249 -17.38 7.44 7.46
C SER A 249 -18.13 6.26 6.84
N LEU A 250 -18.69 5.40 7.69
CA LEU A 250 -19.47 4.23 7.31
C LEU A 250 -20.94 4.49 7.58
N GLN A 251 -21.80 4.33 6.57
CA GLN A 251 -23.22 4.23 6.78
C GLN A 251 -23.60 2.78 7.04
N LEU A 252 -24.26 2.53 8.13
CA LEU A 252 -24.69 1.21 8.60
C LEU A 252 -26.19 1.01 8.45
N GLY A 253 -26.62 -0.24 8.44
CA GLY A 253 -28.04 -0.61 8.41
C GLY A 253 -28.76 -0.43 9.77
N ALA A 254 -28.02 -0.23 10.86
CA ALA A 254 -28.54 -0.04 12.23
C ALA A 254 -27.60 0.82 13.06
N ALA A 255 -28.09 1.31 14.20
CA ALA A 255 -27.28 2.06 15.17
C ALA A 255 -26.04 1.27 15.62
N VAL A 256 -24.89 1.95 15.71
CA VAL A 256 -23.62 1.33 16.05
C VAL A 256 -23.44 1.18 17.56
N ASP A 257 -22.96 0.01 17.99
CA ASP A 257 -22.41 -0.21 19.33
C ASP A 257 -20.89 0.05 19.31
N LEU A 258 -20.48 1.22 19.77
CA LEU A 258 -19.06 1.64 19.77
C LEU A 258 -18.19 0.73 20.62
N ALA A 259 -18.71 0.19 21.73
CA ALA A 259 -17.95 -0.72 22.58
C ALA A 259 -17.63 -2.04 21.87
N THR A 260 -18.56 -2.55 21.05
CA THR A 260 -18.31 -3.74 20.22
C THR A 260 -17.34 -3.44 19.09
N VAL A 261 -17.44 -2.28 18.45
CA VAL A 261 -16.49 -1.84 17.41
C VAL A 261 -15.08 -1.73 17.99
N SER A 262 -14.91 -1.02 19.11
CA SER A 262 -13.60 -0.83 19.75
C SER A 262 -12.95 -2.16 20.12
N ARG A 263 -13.71 -3.08 20.74
CA ARG A 263 -13.19 -4.42 21.05
C ARG A 263 -12.76 -5.21 19.84
N ALA A 264 -13.50 -5.11 18.73
CA ALA A 264 -13.17 -5.80 17.50
C ALA A 264 -11.89 -5.25 16.86
N LEU A 265 -11.72 -3.92 16.88
CA LEU A 265 -10.52 -3.26 16.38
C LEU A 265 -9.30 -3.56 17.23
N ASP A 266 -9.42 -3.49 18.55
CA ASP A 266 -8.34 -3.76 19.50
C ASP A 266 -7.83 -5.22 19.45
N ALA A 267 -8.72 -6.16 19.19
CA ALA A 267 -8.37 -7.57 19.03
C ALA A 267 -7.82 -7.95 17.64
N ALA A 268 -7.92 -7.08 16.66
CA ALA A 268 -7.61 -7.41 15.27
C ALA A 268 -6.10 -7.28 14.96
N PRO A 269 -5.50 -8.26 14.25
CA PRO A 269 -4.10 -8.16 13.85
C PRO A 269 -3.87 -7.00 12.89
N GLY A 270 -2.71 -6.35 13.01
CA GLY A 270 -2.31 -5.24 12.13
C GLY A 270 -2.99 -3.91 12.45
N ILE A 271 -3.74 -3.82 13.54
CA ILE A 271 -4.37 -2.60 14.05
C ILE A 271 -3.77 -2.21 15.40
N GLU A 272 -3.57 -0.92 15.60
CA GLU A 272 -3.33 -0.30 16.90
C GLU A 272 -4.45 0.69 17.17
N LEU A 273 -5.34 0.35 18.10
CA LEU A 273 -6.43 1.23 18.53
C LEU A 273 -5.90 2.23 19.55
N VAL A 274 -5.99 3.51 19.26
CA VAL A 274 -5.53 4.56 20.17
C VAL A 274 -6.58 4.83 21.26
N ASP A 275 -6.12 5.13 22.46
CA ASP A 275 -6.96 5.41 23.63
C ASP A 275 -8.02 6.47 23.36
N GLU A 276 -9.15 6.38 24.08
CA GLU A 276 -10.24 7.34 23.99
C GLU A 276 -9.76 8.74 24.38
N GLY A 277 -10.05 9.72 23.55
CA GLY A 277 -9.65 11.12 23.77
C GLY A 277 -8.33 11.50 23.12
N ASP A 278 -7.58 10.54 22.57
CA ASP A 278 -6.37 10.77 21.79
C ASP A 278 -6.60 10.48 20.30
N PHE A 279 -5.62 10.81 19.45
CA PHE A 279 -5.67 10.55 18.02
C PHE A 279 -4.26 10.33 17.45
N PRO A 280 -4.08 9.36 16.57
CA PRO A 280 -2.78 9.12 15.94
C PRO A 280 -2.52 10.09 14.82
N THR A 281 -1.24 10.40 14.60
CA THR A 281 -0.75 11.23 13.50
C THR A 281 0.12 10.40 12.55
N ALA A 282 0.11 10.75 11.26
CA ALA A 282 0.91 10.03 10.28
C ALA A 282 2.40 10.10 10.59
N VAL A 283 2.90 11.32 10.90
CA VAL A 283 4.34 11.57 11.08
C VAL A 283 4.83 11.17 12.48
N GLY A 284 4.02 11.44 13.52
CA GLY A 284 4.43 11.21 14.91
C GLY A 284 4.32 9.74 15.34
N ASP A 285 3.35 9.03 14.80
CA ASP A 285 3.00 7.69 15.29
C ASP A 285 3.19 6.60 14.22
N ALA A 286 2.75 6.83 12.98
CA ALA A 286 2.58 5.77 12.01
C ALA A 286 3.83 5.49 11.14
N VAL A 287 4.64 6.50 10.82
CA VAL A 287 5.84 6.31 9.99
C VAL A 287 6.83 5.35 10.65
N GLY A 288 7.26 4.34 9.90
CA GLY A 288 8.16 3.28 10.36
C GLY A 288 7.46 2.13 11.11
N GLN A 289 6.14 2.17 11.28
CA GLN A 289 5.38 1.14 11.99
C GLN A 289 4.74 0.12 11.05
N ASP A 290 4.44 -1.08 11.59
CA ASP A 290 3.89 -2.23 10.87
C ASP A 290 2.37 -2.36 10.98
N VAL A 291 1.71 -1.40 11.62
CA VAL A 291 0.28 -1.41 11.92
C VAL A 291 -0.44 -0.24 11.28
N VAL A 292 -1.77 -0.35 11.23
CA VAL A 292 -2.67 0.77 10.96
C VAL A 292 -3.17 1.29 12.29
N TYR A 293 -2.85 2.54 12.60
CA TYR A 293 -3.40 3.22 13.78
C TYR A 293 -4.82 3.67 13.52
N VAL A 294 -5.70 3.38 14.47
CA VAL A 294 -7.11 3.78 14.43
C VAL A 294 -7.42 4.64 15.65
N GLY A 295 -8.00 5.79 15.43
CA GLY A 295 -8.46 6.66 16.50
C GLY A 295 -9.78 7.33 16.15
N ARG A 296 -10.29 8.15 17.08
CA ARG A 296 -11.52 8.92 16.92
C ARG A 296 -12.73 8.06 16.49
N VAL A 297 -12.86 6.88 17.07
CA VAL A 297 -14.00 5.98 16.87
C VAL A 297 -15.24 6.62 17.49
N ARG A 298 -16.23 6.98 16.67
CA ARG A 298 -17.42 7.71 17.13
C ARG A 298 -18.62 7.50 16.20
N ALA A 299 -19.81 7.58 16.76
CA ALA A 299 -21.05 7.64 15.97
C ALA A 299 -21.18 8.99 15.24
N GLY A 300 -22.09 9.07 14.28
CA GLY A 300 -22.49 10.35 13.69
C GLY A 300 -23.15 11.28 14.71
N VAL A 301 -23.14 12.59 14.44
CA VAL A 301 -23.75 13.59 15.33
C VAL A 301 -25.27 13.45 15.35
N ASP A 302 -25.87 13.30 14.17
CA ASP A 302 -27.31 13.25 13.98
C ASP A 302 -27.82 11.87 13.55
N ASP A 303 -26.90 10.96 13.20
CA ASP A 303 -27.23 9.62 12.74
C ASP A 303 -26.49 8.56 13.58
N PRO A 304 -27.17 7.84 14.47
CA PRO A 304 -26.57 6.77 15.26
C PRO A 304 -26.15 5.55 14.43
N ALA A 305 -26.59 5.45 13.16
CA ALA A 305 -26.18 4.43 12.20
C ALA A 305 -24.95 4.84 11.37
N GLU A 306 -24.32 5.95 11.68
CA GLU A 306 -23.05 6.37 11.11
C GLU A 306 -21.88 6.04 12.06
N LEU A 307 -20.82 5.44 11.54
CA LEU A 307 -19.57 5.21 12.25
C LEU A 307 -18.45 6.00 11.58
N ASN A 308 -17.77 6.83 12.36
CA ASN A 308 -16.64 7.64 11.90
C ASN A 308 -15.33 7.18 12.53
N LEU A 309 -14.29 7.04 11.70
CA LEU A 309 -12.96 6.59 12.08
C LEU A 309 -11.90 7.56 11.51
N TRP A 310 -10.77 7.63 12.20
CA TRP A 310 -9.54 8.24 11.71
C TRP A 310 -8.45 7.18 11.67
N LEU A 311 -7.80 7.02 10.50
CA LEU A 311 -6.76 6.04 10.29
C LEU A 311 -5.46 6.73 9.88
N THR A 312 -4.33 6.23 10.37
CA THR A 312 -3.00 6.62 9.87
C THR A 312 -2.12 5.38 9.71
N SER A 313 -1.26 5.38 8.71
CA SER A 313 -0.29 4.30 8.53
C SER A 313 0.91 4.75 7.70
N ASP A 314 2.02 4.02 7.78
CA ASP A 314 3.12 4.17 6.83
C ASP A 314 2.70 3.60 5.47
N ASN A 315 2.50 4.49 4.50
CA ASN A 315 2.03 4.13 3.16
C ASN A 315 3.06 3.31 2.36
N VAL A 316 4.35 3.47 2.65
CA VAL A 316 5.43 2.74 1.99
C VAL A 316 5.66 1.38 2.66
N ARG A 317 5.55 1.33 4.00
CA ARG A 317 5.81 0.15 4.82
C ARG A 317 4.54 -0.72 4.92
N LYS A 318 3.63 -0.46 5.87
CA LYS A 318 2.41 -1.27 6.08
C LYS A 318 1.51 -1.27 4.84
N GLY A 319 1.34 -0.12 4.22
CA GLY A 319 0.46 0.02 3.06
C GLY A 319 0.95 -0.69 1.79
N ALA A 320 2.25 -0.98 1.65
CA ALA A 320 2.82 -1.54 0.43
C ALA A 320 3.82 -2.67 0.67
N ALA A 321 5.05 -2.34 1.08
CA ALA A 321 6.16 -3.30 1.12
C ALA A 321 5.90 -4.44 2.11
N LEU A 322 5.43 -4.15 3.32
CA LEU A 322 5.14 -5.16 4.33
C LEU A 322 4.00 -6.08 3.90
N ASN A 323 2.90 -5.53 3.35
CA ASN A 323 1.81 -6.36 2.83
C ASN A 323 2.32 -7.38 1.81
N ALA A 324 3.16 -6.96 0.87
CA ALA A 324 3.73 -7.85 -0.14
C ALA A 324 4.64 -8.93 0.46
N VAL A 325 5.48 -8.60 1.46
CA VAL A 325 6.33 -9.57 2.15
C VAL A 325 5.51 -10.54 3.00
N GLN A 326 4.48 -10.07 3.69
CA GLN A 326 3.55 -10.91 4.44
C GLN A 326 2.82 -11.91 3.52
N LEU A 327 2.38 -11.48 2.32
CA LEU A 327 1.84 -12.38 1.29
C LEU A 327 2.83 -13.47 0.92
N ALA A 328 4.08 -13.09 0.67
CA ALA A 328 5.13 -14.05 0.35
C ALA A 328 5.37 -15.04 1.51
N GLN A 329 5.36 -14.58 2.78
CA GLN A 329 5.50 -15.45 3.95
C GLN A 329 4.37 -16.49 4.06
N LEU A 330 3.11 -16.09 3.78
CA LEU A 330 1.99 -17.04 3.76
C LEU A 330 2.14 -18.06 2.64
N LEU A 331 2.57 -17.63 1.47
CA LEU A 331 2.78 -18.49 0.31
C LEU A 331 3.87 -19.55 0.55
N ILE A 332 5.01 -19.17 1.16
CA ILE A 332 6.08 -20.12 1.42
C ILE A 332 5.72 -21.12 2.53
N LYS A 333 4.88 -20.75 3.50
CA LYS A 333 4.37 -21.67 4.54
C LYS A 333 3.42 -22.72 3.95
N GLY A 334 2.64 -22.37 2.95
CA GLY A 334 1.76 -23.31 2.23
C GLY A 334 2.46 -24.12 1.15
N LEU A 335 3.75 -23.88 0.90
CA LEU A 335 4.57 -24.51 -0.13
C LEU A 335 5.65 -25.45 0.46
N ALA A 336 5.80 -25.43 1.78
CA ALA A 336 6.64 -26.36 2.55
C ALA A 336 5.83 -27.60 2.93
#